data_b723f754ab3165f327ca4500f7786704
#
_entry.id   b723f754ab3165f327ca4500f7786704
#
_cell.length_a   1.000
_cell.length_b   1.000
_cell.length_c   1.000
_cell.angle_alpha   90.00
_cell.angle_beta   90.00
_cell.angle_gamma   90.00
#
_symmetry.space_group_name_H-M   'P 1'
#
loop_
_entity.id
_entity.type
_entity.pdbx_description
1 polymer ?
#
loop_
_entity_poly.entity_id
_entity_poly.type
_entity_poly.pdbx_seq_one_letter_code
_entity_poly.pdbx_strand_id
1 'polypeptide(L)'
;MKHKLKLKGKLQTYLQLSMLLGILLAVVDIWIYTLDIKAGVVLSGFVLFYLIMSLIMMNFNKSILMNELVSFATQYGQIQKRLLRDFEVPTALLDENGKVIWTNRTFEETVHKPKGYNRDIHSLFSCITKEKLPKENNELTELSFTYEEREFTAKMRKIPLAEMVENSDIFESEGRYEGFMVVLYLFDETALKIALRENDNQSLCVGLLYIDNYEEALESVEEVRRSLLTALIERKLNKYFAAYDGIVKKMEKDKFFVIIRKQSLKRLKENRFDLLEDVKTVNIGNDMSVTLSMGIGSDGLSY
;
A
#
# COMPACT_ATOMS: atom_id res chain seq x y z
N MET A 1 40.11 -14.09 -15.50
CA MET A 1 40.74 -14.21 -14.15
C MET A 1 39.84 -15.10 -13.31
N LYS A 2 40.37 -16.29 -12.88
CA LYS A 2 39.63 -17.19 -11.98
C LYS A 2 39.76 -16.65 -10.57
N HIS A 3 38.75 -15.95 -10.06
CA HIS A 3 38.67 -15.63 -8.64
C HIS A 3 38.55 -16.95 -7.84
N LYS A 4 39.59 -17.30 -7.10
CA LYS A 4 39.57 -18.40 -6.13
C LYS A 4 38.74 -17.92 -4.93
N LEU A 5 37.49 -18.34 -4.85
CA LEU A 5 36.69 -18.19 -3.64
C LEU A 5 37.37 -18.90 -2.48
N LYS A 6 37.81 -18.15 -1.47
CA LYS A 6 38.35 -18.70 -0.21
C LYS A 6 37.16 -18.99 0.71
N LEU A 7 36.94 -20.26 1.01
CA LEU A 7 36.04 -20.68 2.08
C LEU A 7 36.57 -20.17 3.42
N LYS A 8 35.80 -19.32 4.12
CA LYS A 8 36.09 -18.88 5.49
C LYS A 8 34.98 -19.40 6.42
N GLY A 9 35.33 -19.64 7.70
CA GLY A 9 34.37 -19.98 8.74
C GLY A 9 34.22 -21.47 9.06
N LYS A 10 33.10 -21.84 9.70
CA LYS A 10 32.82 -23.20 10.22
C LYS A 10 33.00 -24.32 9.19
N LEU A 11 32.78 -24.03 7.91
CA LEU A 11 32.92 -25.00 6.83
C LEU A 11 34.41 -25.39 6.57
N GLN A 12 35.32 -24.41 6.68
CA GLN A 12 36.75 -24.64 6.56
C GLN A 12 37.24 -25.49 7.73
N THR A 13 36.77 -25.21 8.95
CA THR A 13 37.12 -25.99 10.16
C THR A 13 36.63 -27.43 10.04
N TYR A 14 35.46 -27.66 9.45
CA TYR A 14 34.93 -29.01 9.24
C TYR A 14 35.76 -29.83 8.25
N LEU A 15 36.20 -29.21 7.16
CA LEU A 15 37.11 -29.85 6.18
C LEU A 15 38.53 -30.13 6.75
N GLN A 16 38.97 -29.32 7.71
CA GLN A 16 40.26 -29.46 8.36
C GLN A 16 40.26 -30.48 9.51
N LEU A 17 39.07 -30.89 10.00
CA LEU A 17 38.94 -31.80 11.14
C LEU A 17 39.62 -33.16 10.89
N SER A 18 39.50 -33.71 9.68
CA SER A 18 40.12 -34.95 9.29
C SER A 18 41.65 -34.86 9.27
N MET A 19 42.20 -33.68 8.90
CA MET A 19 43.63 -33.43 8.92
C MET A 19 44.17 -33.29 10.34
N LEU A 20 43.40 -32.64 11.23
CA LEU A 20 43.73 -32.50 12.64
C LEU A 20 43.77 -33.87 13.36
N LEU A 21 42.84 -34.76 13.02
CA LEU A 21 42.81 -36.13 13.52
C LEU A 21 44.07 -36.91 13.05
N GLY A 22 44.50 -36.70 11.79
CA GLY A 22 45.72 -37.30 11.25
C GLY A 22 46.98 -36.85 11.99
N ILE A 23 47.07 -35.58 12.38
CA ILE A 23 48.18 -35.05 13.19
C ILE A 23 48.20 -35.71 14.57
N LEU A 24 47.00 -35.83 15.20
CA LEU A 24 46.89 -36.50 16.49
C LEU A 24 47.39 -37.98 16.44
N LEU A 25 46.97 -38.71 15.37
CA LEU A 25 47.42 -40.08 15.14
C LEU A 25 48.92 -40.15 14.94
N ALA A 26 49.55 -39.20 14.24
CA ALA A 26 51.01 -39.14 14.07
C ALA A 26 51.77 -38.92 15.41
N VAL A 27 51.19 -38.12 16.32
CA VAL A 27 51.76 -37.94 17.67
C VAL A 27 51.67 -39.21 18.46
N VAL A 28 50.59 -39.96 18.38
CA VAL A 28 50.48 -41.29 19.04
C VAL A 28 51.41 -42.29 18.44
N ASP A 29 51.66 -42.27 17.14
CA ASP A 29 52.62 -43.13 16.47
C ASP A 29 54.09 -42.95 17.00
N ILE A 30 54.46 -41.66 17.11
CA ILE A 30 55.79 -41.33 17.72
C ILE A 30 55.92 -41.89 19.14
N TRP A 31 54.85 -41.83 19.93
CA TRP A 31 54.91 -42.40 21.30
C TRP A 31 55.05 -43.92 21.32
N ILE A 32 54.36 -44.63 20.39
CA ILE A 32 54.42 -46.07 20.29
C ILE A 32 55.84 -46.54 19.90
N TYR A 33 56.58 -45.79 19.08
CA TYR A 33 58.01 -46.09 18.77
C TYR A 33 58.91 -46.15 20.01
N THR A 34 58.53 -45.44 21.10
CA THR A 34 59.28 -45.50 22.36
C THR A 34 59.03 -46.79 23.17
N LEU A 35 57.93 -47.50 22.88
CA LEU A 35 57.47 -48.70 23.56
C LEU A 35 57.89 -49.98 22.81
N ASP A 36 57.63 -50.08 21.52
CA ASP A 36 58.01 -51.20 20.66
C ASP A 36 58.20 -50.74 19.21
N ILE A 37 59.39 -50.89 18.68
CA ILE A 37 59.80 -50.50 17.33
C ILE A 37 58.99 -51.24 16.25
N LYS A 38 58.69 -52.54 16.44
CA LYS A 38 57.91 -53.31 15.46
C LYS A 38 56.50 -52.87 15.37
N ALA A 39 55.82 -52.54 16.49
CA ALA A 39 54.50 -52.02 16.53
C ALA A 39 54.41 -50.61 15.91
N GLY A 40 55.45 -49.77 16.17
CA GLY A 40 55.55 -48.43 15.55
C GLY A 40 55.60 -48.46 14.03
N VAL A 41 56.44 -49.35 13.43
CA VAL A 41 56.55 -49.50 11.98
C VAL A 41 55.15 -49.84 11.32
N VAL A 42 54.47 -50.80 11.94
CA VAL A 42 53.11 -51.16 11.43
C VAL A 42 52.08 -50.00 11.53
N LEU A 43 52.12 -49.32 12.68
CA LEU A 43 51.21 -48.18 12.88
C LEU A 43 51.55 -47.04 11.93
N SER A 44 52.81 -46.70 11.69
CA SER A 44 53.23 -45.70 10.69
C SER A 44 52.67 -45.98 9.31
N GLY A 45 52.59 -47.24 8.88
CA GLY A 45 51.95 -47.63 7.62
C GLY A 45 50.43 -47.22 7.58
N PHE A 46 49.71 -47.48 8.67
CA PHE A 46 48.29 -47.10 8.77
C PHE A 46 48.13 -45.59 8.84
N VAL A 47 48.93 -44.87 9.57
CA VAL A 47 48.89 -43.41 9.68
C VAL A 47 49.17 -42.76 8.32
N LEU A 48 50.19 -43.25 7.59
CA LEU A 48 50.44 -42.76 6.24
C LEU A 48 49.31 -43.01 5.28
N PHE A 49 48.74 -44.22 5.31
CA PHE A 49 47.53 -44.54 4.49
C PHE A 49 46.35 -43.62 4.84
N TYR A 50 46.09 -43.39 6.13
CA TYR A 50 45.04 -42.46 6.57
C TYR A 50 45.28 -41.04 6.08
N LEU A 51 46.49 -40.51 6.17
CA LEU A 51 46.83 -39.14 5.70
C LEU A 51 46.65 -39.01 4.19
N ILE A 52 47.05 -40.01 3.40
CA ILE A 52 46.85 -40.01 1.95
C ILE A 52 45.34 -40.00 1.62
N MET A 53 44.55 -40.89 2.26
CA MET A 53 43.12 -40.95 2.07
C MET A 53 42.40 -39.66 2.49
N SER A 54 42.82 -39.08 3.62
CA SER A 54 42.28 -37.79 4.10
C SER A 54 42.55 -36.64 3.11
N LEU A 55 43.77 -36.58 2.52
CA LEU A 55 44.10 -35.59 1.49
C LEU A 55 43.26 -35.76 0.20
N ILE A 56 43.09 -36.99 -0.25
CA ILE A 56 42.25 -37.31 -1.41
C ILE A 56 40.82 -36.89 -1.14
N MET A 57 40.24 -37.31 0.00
CA MET A 57 38.87 -37.02 0.39
C MET A 57 38.62 -35.53 0.56
N MET A 58 39.58 -34.78 1.12
CA MET A 58 39.49 -33.33 1.25
C MET A 58 39.39 -32.63 -0.11
N ASN A 59 40.21 -33.06 -1.10
CA ASN A 59 40.15 -32.47 -2.43
C ASN A 59 38.85 -32.80 -3.18
N PHE A 60 38.35 -34.03 -3.08
CA PHE A 60 37.09 -34.44 -3.70
C PHE A 60 35.87 -33.74 -3.04
N ASN A 61 35.79 -33.78 -1.72
CA ASN A 61 34.68 -33.19 -0.99
C ASN A 61 34.61 -31.66 -1.16
N LYS A 62 35.73 -30.97 -1.26
CA LYS A 62 35.79 -29.54 -1.52
C LYS A 62 35.12 -29.16 -2.85
N SER A 63 35.38 -29.94 -3.90
CA SER A 63 34.80 -29.66 -5.23
C SER A 63 33.29 -29.93 -5.25
N ILE A 64 32.85 -31.05 -4.67
CA ILE A 64 31.43 -31.44 -4.61
C ILE A 64 30.62 -30.41 -3.78
N LEU A 65 31.12 -30.11 -2.58
CA LEU A 65 30.49 -29.16 -1.68
C LEU A 65 30.37 -27.75 -2.31
N MET A 66 31.41 -27.33 -3.03
CA MET A 66 31.42 -26.04 -3.73
C MET A 66 30.36 -26.02 -4.84
N ASN A 67 30.23 -27.11 -5.61
CA ASN A 67 29.21 -27.19 -6.65
C ASN A 67 27.80 -27.22 -6.08
N GLU A 68 27.57 -27.93 -4.98
CA GLU A 68 26.29 -27.95 -4.28
C GLU A 68 25.92 -26.58 -3.70
N LEU A 69 26.85 -25.87 -3.08
CA LEU A 69 26.64 -24.50 -2.58
C LEU A 69 26.33 -23.51 -3.69
N VAL A 70 27.05 -23.58 -4.80
CA VAL A 70 26.78 -22.73 -5.98
C VAL A 70 25.42 -23.05 -6.56
N SER A 71 25.05 -24.33 -6.69
CA SER A 71 23.74 -24.76 -7.17
C SER A 71 22.63 -24.28 -6.24
N PHE A 72 22.78 -24.45 -4.93
CA PHE A 72 21.83 -23.96 -3.92
C PHE A 72 21.67 -22.44 -3.99
N ALA A 73 22.78 -21.69 -3.99
CA ALA A 73 22.72 -20.22 -4.10
C ALA A 73 22.04 -19.75 -5.39
N THR A 74 22.29 -20.46 -6.50
CA THR A 74 21.65 -20.15 -7.79
C THR A 74 20.15 -20.43 -7.75
N GLN A 75 19.74 -21.59 -7.23
CA GLN A 75 18.34 -21.96 -7.08
C GLN A 75 17.60 -21.00 -6.14
N TYR A 76 18.19 -20.67 -4.99
CA TYR A 76 17.64 -19.73 -4.03
C TYR A 76 17.47 -18.34 -4.64
N GLY A 77 18.46 -17.84 -5.38
CA GLY A 77 18.39 -16.57 -6.10
C GLY A 77 17.30 -16.57 -7.19
N GLN A 78 17.10 -17.69 -7.90
CA GLN A 78 16.02 -17.82 -8.87
C GLN A 78 14.64 -17.80 -8.20
N ILE A 79 14.48 -18.49 -7.07
CA ILE A 79 13.23 -18.48 -6.30
C ILE A 79 12.92 -17.07 -5.81
N GLN A 80 13.87 -16.37 -5.20
CA GLN A 80 13.69 -14.98 -4.77
C GLN A 80 13.30 -14.07 -5.93
N LYS A 81 14.00 -14.18 -7.07
CA LYS A 81 13.69 -13.39 -8.26
C LYS A 81 12.28 -13.67 -8.79
N ARG A 82 11.83 -14.92 -8.74
CA ARG A 82 10.49 -15.30 -9.16
C ARG A 82 9.43 -14.76 -8.19
N LEU A 83 9.63 -14.91 -6.88
CA LEU A 83 8.72 -14.38 -5.86
C LEU A 83 8.55 -12.86 -5.98
N LEU A 84 9.65 -12.12 -6.14
CA LEU A 84 9.59 -10.67 -6.35
C LEU A 84 8.89 -10.29 -7.64
N ARG A 85 9.10 -11.06 -8.72
CA ARG A 85 8.47 -10.79 -10.01
C ARG A 85 6.97 -11.04 -10.00
N ASP A 86 6.53 -12.10 -9.31
CA ASP A 86 5.13 -12.54 -9.26
C ASP A 86 4.40 -11.93 -8.04
N PHE A 87 5.03 -10.95 -7.34
CA PHE A 87 4.42 -10.26 -6.20
C PHE A 87 3.20 -9.47 -6.65
N GLU A 88 2.07 -9.60 -5.93
CA GLU A 88 0.78 -9.06 -6.32
C GLU A 88 0.69 -7.53 -6.29
N VAL A 89 1.48 -6.89 -5.41
CA VAL A 89 1.51 -5.43 -5.33
C VAL A 89 2.38 -4.87 -6.45
N PRO A 90 1.87 -3.98 -7.32
CA PRO A 90 2.65 -3.29 -8.32
C PRO A 90 3.84 -2.56 -7.71
N THR A 91 5.05 -3.00 -8.07
CA THR A 91 6.29 -2.53 -7.43
C THR A 91 7.33 -2.12 -8.47
N ALA A 92 7.96 -0.98 -8.24
CA ALA A 92 9.10 -0.52 -9.01
C ALA A 92 10.27 -0.10 -8.11
N LEU A 93 11.50 -0.29 -8.60
CA LEU A 93 12.71 0.23 -8.00
C LEU A 93 13.21 1.40 -8.86
N LEU A 94 13.47 2.53 -8.23
CA LEU A 94 13.94 3.74 -8.86
C LEU A 94 15.36 4.09 -8.36
N ASP A 95 16.14 4.74 -9.21
CA ASP A 95 17.38 5.39 -8.79
C ASP A 95 17.12 6.76 -8.12
N GLU A 96 18.17 7.44 -7.71
CA GLU A 96 18.16 8.76 -7.09
C GLU A 96 17.50 9.85 -7.96
N ASN A 97 17.44 9.64 -9.28
CA ASN A 97 16.88 10.58 -10.24
C ASN A 97 15.44 10.26 -10.64
N GLY A 98 14.86 9.16 -10.08
CA GLY A 98 13.53 8.69 -10.45
C GLY A 98 13.50 7.81 -11.70
N LYS A 99 14.69 7.35 -12.17
CA LYS A 99 14.76 6.41 -13.28
C LYS A 99 14.41 5.00 -12.79
N VAL A 100 13.52 4.33 -13.49
CA VAL A 100 13.08 2.97 -13.16
C VAL A 100 14.21 1.96 -13.47
N ILE A 101 14.73 1.31 -12.42
CA ILE A 101 15.76 0.26 -12.52
C ILE A 101 15.12 -1.09 -12.78
N TRP A 102 14.01 -1.37 -12.06
CA TRP A 102 13.34 -2.65 -12.10
C TRP A 102 11.84 -2.49 -11.79
N THR A 103 11.03 -3.39 -12.35
CA THR A 103 9.59 -3.49 -12.10
C THR A 103 9.20 -4.96 -11.95
N ASN A 104 8.17 -5.22 -11.16
CA ASN A 104 7.53 -6.52 -11.16
C ASN A 104 6.50 -6.63 -12.30
N ARG A 105 5.99 -7.86 -12.52
CA ARG A 105 5.00 -8.14 -13.55
C ARG A 105 3.71 -7.35 -13.34
N THR A 106 3.22 -7.28 -12.12
CA THR A 106 1.97 -6.59 -11.77
C THR A 106 2.07 -5.09 -12.05
N PHE A 107 3.24 -4.47 -11.84
CA PHE A 107 3.46 -3.07 -12.21
C PHE A 107 3.36 -2.87 -13.75
N GLU A 108 4.02 -3.73 -14.54
CA GLU A 108 3.96 -3.68 -16.00
C GLU A 108 2.53 -3.83 -16.53
N GLU A 109 1.74 -4.73 -15.93
CA GLU A 109 0.32 -4.95 -16.26
C GLU A 109 -0.56 -3.76 -15.86
N THR A 110 -0.32 -3.17 -14.69
CA THR A 110 -1.09 -2.02 -14.18
C THR A 110 -0.89 -0.78 -15.03
N VAL A 111 0.34 -0.55 -15.51
CA VAL A 111 0.69 0.65 -16.32
C VAL A 111 0.42 0.43 -17.81
N HIS A 112 0.03 -0.77 -18.24
CA HIS A 112 -0.27 -1.14 -19.63
C HIS A 112 0.86 -0.82 -20.62
N LYS A 113 2.13 -0.77 -20.17
CA LYS A 113 3.27 -0.46 -21.04
C LYS A 113 4.20 -1.65 -21.22
N PRO A 114 4.55 -1.97 -22.47
CA PRO A 114 5.48 -3.05 -22.77
C PRO A 114 6.90 -2.71 -22.29
N LYS A 115 7.70 -3.76 -22.06
CA LYS A 115 9.13 -3.64 -21.77
C LYS A 115 9.82 -2.73 -22.79
N GLY A 116 10.48 -1.67 -22.35
CA GLY A 116 11.25 -0.77 -23.21
C GLY A 116 10.74 0.66 -23.30
N TYR A 117 9.75 1.06 -22.52
CA TYR A 117 9.37 2.47 -22.36
C TYR A 117 10.50 3.28 -21.74
N ASN A 118 10.49 4.58 -21.99
CA ASN A 118 11.44 5.49 -21.38
C ASN A 118 11.38 5.34 -19.85
N ARG A 119 12.47 4.86 -19.24
CA ARG A 119 12.52 4.39 -17.85
C ARG A 119 12.48 5.52 -16.82
N ASP A 120 11.80 6.62 -17.09
CA ASP A 120 11.63 7.72 -16.15
C ASP A 120 10.22 7.65 -15.54
N ILE A 121 10.14 7.58 -14.21
CA ILE A 121 8.87 7.51 -13.49
C ILE A 121 8.00 8.74 -13.74
N HIS A 122 8.61 9.91 -13.90
CA HIS A 122 7.90 11.14 -14.23
C HIS A 122 7.19 11.08 -15.57
N SER A 123 7.77 10.38 -16.56
CA SER A 123 7.12 10.18 -17.86
C SER A 123 5.90 9.28 -17.80
N LEU A 124 5.80 8.43 -16.76
CA LEU A 124 4.64 7.57 -16.49
C LEU A 124 3.60 8.30 -15.65
N PHE A 125 4.04 8.91 -14.58
CA PHE A 125 3.22 9.60 -13.60
C PHE A 125 3.76 11.02 -13.40
N SER A 126 3.21 11.97 -14.12
CA SER A 126 3.64 13.40 -14.10
C SER A 126 3.60 14.03 -12.70
N CYS A 127 2.80 13.45 -11.81
CA CYS A 127 2.69 13.88 -10.41
C CYS A 127 3.88 13.44 -9.53
N ILE A 128 4.65 12.40 -9.92
CA ILE A 128 5.83 11.92 -9.20
C ILE A 128 7.05 12.64 -9.75
N THR A 129 7.40 13.77 -9.15
CA THR A 129 8.58 14.55 -9.50
C THR A 129 9.76 14.19 -8.59
N LYS A 130 10.98 14.49 -9.02
CA LYS A 130 12.20 14.28 -8.22
C LYS A 130 12.12 14.92 -6.82
N GLU A 131 11.43 16.04 -6.70
CA GLU A 131 11.26 16.77 -5.43
C GLU A 131 10.36 16.04 -4.43
N LYS A 132 9.44 15.20 -4.94
CA LYS A 132 8.50 14.40 -4.14
C LYS A 132 9.02 13.01 -3.80
N LEU A 133 10.21 12.64 -4.25
CA LEU A 133 10.88 11.44 -3.82
C LEU A 133 11.30 11.57 -2.35
N PRO A 134 11.28 10.49 -1.55
CA PRO A 134 11.66 10.53 -0.15
C PRO A 134 13.11 10.99 0.01
N LYS A 135 13.33 11.96 0.91
CA LYS A 135 14.65 12.58 1.14
C LYS A 135 15.40 11.95 2.31
N GLU A 136 14.67 11.54 3.34
CA GLU A 136 15.22 10.91 4.53
C GLU A 136 15.21 9.37 4.40
N ASN A 137 16.16 8.72 5.09
CA ASN A 137 16.22 7.26 5.10
C ASN A 137 15.01 6.68 5.84
N ASN A 138 14.41 5.64 5.28
CA ASN A 138 13.21 4.98 5.81
C ASN A 138 11.94 5.86 5.90
N GLU A 139 11.98 7.09 5.40
CA GLU A 139 10.79 7.93 5.26
C GLU A 139 9.79 7.28 4.29
N LEU A 140 8.52 7.21 4.71
CA LEU A 140 7.42 6.78 3.86
C LEU A 140 6.72 8.01 3.30
N THR A 141 6.83 8.22 2.00
CA THR A 141 6.12 9.28 1.29
C THR A 141 4.91 8.69 0.59
N GLU A 142 3.74 9.25 0.82
CA GLU A 142 2.49 8.83 0.17
C GLU A 142 2.00 9.94 -0.78
N LEU A 143 1.60 9.54 -1.99
CA LEU A 143 1.07 10.44 -3.00
C LEU A 143 -0.13 9.81 -3.70
N SER A 144 -1.31 10.45 -3.59
CA SER A 144 -2.51 10.03 -4.30
C SER A 144 -2.62 10.76 -5.64
N PHE A 145 -3.00 10.04 -6.70
CA PHE A 145 -3.15 10.60 -8.04
C PHE A 145 -4.13 9.74 -8.88
N THR A 146 -4.58 10.31 -9.99
CA THR A 146 -5.40 9.61 -10.97
C THR A 146 -4.56 9.25 -12.20
N TYR A 147 -4.65 8.01 -12.64
CA TYR A 147 -4.02 7.50 -13.85
C TYR A 147 -4.99 6.59 -14.60
N GLU A 148 -5.23 6.86 -15.90
CA GLU A 148 -6.18 6.12 -16.76
C GLU A 148 -7.54 5.86 -16.07
N GLU A 149 -8.15 6.91 -15.53
CA GLU A 149 -9.46 6.89 -14.81
C GLU A 149 -9.47 6.07 -13.51
N ARG A 150 -8.31 5.56 -13.07
CA ARG A 150 -8.15 4.88 -11.79
C ARG A 150 -7.47 5.78 -10.77
N GLU A 151 -7.83 5.59 -9.52
CA GLU A 151 -7.26 6.34 -8.41
C GLU A 151 -6.22 5.49 -7.69
N PHE A 152 -4.97 5.95 -7.75
CA PHE A 152 -3.83 5.26 -7.14
C PHE A 152 -3.28 6.05 -5.95
N THR A 153 -2.78 5.29 -4.96
CA THR A 153 -1.90 5.81 -3.93
C THR A 153 -0.52 5.18 -4.11
N ALA A 154 0.47 6.02 -4.44
CA ALA A 154 1.87 5.63 -4.48
C ALA A 154 2.48 5.75 -3.08
N LYS A 155 3.09 4.67 -2.59
CA LYS A 155 3.90 4.66 -1.37
C LYS A 155 5.36 4.48 -1.77
N MET A 156 6.19 5.43 -1.38
CA MET A 156 7.60 5.45 -1.72
C MET A 156 8.45 5.40 -0.47
N ARG A 157 9.52 4.58 -0.49
CA ARG A 157 10.50 4.48 0.60
C ARG A 157 11.91 4.51 0.05
N LYS A 158 12.76 5.33 0.67
CA LYS A 158 14.19 5.39 0.40
C LYS A 158 14.93 4.28 1.15
N ILE A 159 15.74 3.50 0.45
CA ILE A 159 16.57 2.42 1.01
C ILE A 159 18.02 2.71 0.67
N PRO A 160 18.91 2.91 1.67
CA PRO A 160 20.35 3.08 1.46
C PRO A 160 20.95 1.80 0.88
N LEU A 161 21.83 1.91 -0.12
CA LEU A 161 22.53 0.75 -0.69
C LEU A 161 23.42 0.05 0.33
N ALA A 162 23.99 0.78 1.29
CA ALA A 162 24.79 0.24 2.36
C ALA A 162 24.03 -0.83 3.18
N GLU A 163 22.75 -0.62 3.52
CA GLU A 163 21.94 -1.58 4.26
C GLU A 163 21.69 -2.88 3.48
N MET A 164 21.71 -2.82 2.15
CA MET A 164 21.53 -4.02 1.31
C MET A 164 22.78 -4.90 1.25
N VAL A 165 23.94 -4.32 1.47
CA VAL A 165 25.24 -4.99 1.37
C VAL A 165 25.75 -5.47 2.72
N GLU A 166 25.43 -4.78 3.81
CA GLU A 166 25.88 -5.10 5.18
C GLU A 166 25.45 -6.50 5.66
N ASN A 167 24.37 -7.04 5.13
CA ASN A 167 23.88 -8.39 5.44
C ASN A 167 24.48 -9.50 4.56
N SER A 168 25.42 -9.18 3.67
CA SER A 168 26.10 -10.17 2.86
C SER A 168 27.52 -10.40 3.36
N ASP A 169 27.70 -11.37 4.27
CA ASP A 169 29.02 -11.89 4.72
C ASP A 169 29.92 -12.39 3.56
N ILE A 170 29.46 -12.26 2.32
CA ILE A 170 30.12 -12.83 1.13
C ILE A 170 30.97 -11.80 0.39
N PHE A 171 30.72 -10.51 0.58
CA PHE A 171 31.44 -9.44 -0.10
C PHE A 171 32.17 -8.55 0.90
N GLU A 172 33.45 -8.83 1.16
CA GLU A 172 34.39 -7.79 1.59
C GLU A 172 34.58 -6.85 0.39
N SER A 173 33.66 -5.93 0.17
CA SER A 173 33.89 -4.84 -0.76
C SER A 173 34.49 -3.67 0.01
N GLU A 174 35.77 -3.40 -0.20
CA GLU A 174 36.49 -2.20 0.28
C GLU A 174 35.89 -0.88 -0.28
N GLY A 175 34.74 -0.91 -0.97
CA GLY A 175 34.04 0.26 -1.48
C GLY A 175 32.80 0.58 -0.66
N ARG A 176 32.75 1.75 -0.03
CA ARG A 176 31.49 2.34 0.42
C ARG A 176 30.56 2.45 -0.79
N TYR A 177 29.50 1.67 -0.81
CA TYR A 177 28.40 1.90 -1.74
C TYR A 177 27.68 3.17 -1.30
N GLU A 178 28.10 4.31 -1.85
CA GLU A 178 27.40 5.59 -1.70
C GLU A 178 26.21 5.56 -2.66
N GLY A 179 25.02 5.89 -2.17
CA GLY A 179 23.81 5.97 -2.95
C GLY A 179 22.59 5.33 -2.25
N PHE A 180 21.45 5.53 -2.86
CA PHE A 180 20.19 4.94 -2.38
C PHE A 180 19.31 4.53 -3.55
N MET A 181 18.34 3.67 -3.27
CA MET A 181 17.24 3.36 -4.18
C MET A 181 15.91 3.77 -3.53
N VAL A 182 14.93 4.04 -4.38
CA VAL A 182 13.56 4.30 -3.93
C VAL A 182 12.69 3.13 -4.37
N VAL A 183 12.04 2.49 -3.41
CA VAL A 183 11.02 1.48 -3.69
C VAL A 183 9.69 2.20 -3.82
N LEU A 184 8.99 1.97 -4.92
CA LEU A 184 7.67 2.50 -5.21
C LEU A 184 6.67 1.35 -5.21
N TYR A 185 5.61 1.47 -4.42
CA TYR A 185 4.44 0.61 -4.43
C TYR A 185 3.23 1.40 -4.93
N LEU A 186 2.42 0.79 -5.79
CA LEU A 186 1.16 1.38 -6.24
C LEU A 186 -0.01 0.60 -5.66
N PHE A 187 -0.96 1.31 -5.07
CA PHE A 187 -2.21 0.74 -4.57
C PHE A 187 -3.36 1.32 -5.39
N ASP A 188 -4.11 0.46 -6.07
CA ASP A 188 -5.35 0.85 -6.73
C ASP A 188 -6.44 0.99 -5.67
N GLU A 189 -6.81 2.21 -5.36
CA GLU A 189 -7.85 2.57 -4.38
C GLU A 189 -9.16 2.97 -5.06
N THR A 190 -9.30 2.75 -6.36
CA THR A 190 -10.47 3.17 -7.14
C THR A 190 -11.77 2.67 -6.53
N ALA A 191 -11.86 1.36 -6.26
CA ALA A 191 -13.06 0.76 -5.68
C ALA A 191 -13.34 1.29 -4.27
N LEU A 192 -12.29 1.47 -3.45
CA LEU A 192 -12.40 2.02 -2.10
C LEU A 192 -12.92 3.45 -2.13
N LYS A 193 -12.35 4.30 -2.97
CA LYS A 193 -12.76 5.72 -3.07
C LYS A 193 -14.16 5.87 -3.65
N ILE A 194 -14.55 5.03 -4.62
CA ILE A 194 -15.92 4.98 -5.10
C ILE A 194 -16.87 4.61 -3.96
N ALA A 195 -16.58 3.57 -3.20
CA ALA A 195 -17.41 3.15 -2.08
C ALA A 195 -17.51 4.22 -0.98
N LEU A 196 -16.40 4.92 -0.67
CA LEU A 196 -16.38 6.01 0.30
C LEU A 196 -17.24 7.21 -0.18
N ARG A 197 -17.13 7.58 -1.47
CA ARG A 197 -17.97 8.63 -2.07
C ARG A 197 -19.44 8.26 -2.05
N GLU A 198 -19.76 7.00 -2.37
CA GLU A 198 -21.14 6.53 -2.34
C GLU A 198 -21.68 6.52 -0.90
N ASN A 199 -20.90 6.06 0.06
CA ASN A 199 -21.27 6.11 1.48
C ASN A 199 -21.52 7.57 1.95
N ASP A 200 -20.63 8.50 1.57
CA ASP A 200 -20.82 9.94 1.85
C ASP A 200 -22.07 10.49 1.20
N ASN A 201 -22.36 10.14 -0.05
CA ASN A 201 -23.52 10.56 -0.79
C ASN A 201 -24.83 10.05 -0.16
N GLN A 202 -24.80 8.87 0.43
CA GLN A 202 -25.95 8.24 1.10
C GLN A 202 -26.13 8.70 2.55
N SER A 203 -25.16 9.42 3.13
CA SER A 203 -25.29 9.96 4.49
C SER A 203 -26.52 10.87 4.60
N LEU A 204 -27.16 10.87 5.78
CA LEU A 204 -28.37 11.62 6.01
C LEU A 204 -28.06 13.06 6.43
N CYS A 205 -28.77 13.99 5.80
CA CYS A 205 -28.82 15.39 6.18
C CYS A 205 -30.17 15.69 6.82
N VAL A 206 -30.15 16.51 7.85
CA VAL A 206 -31.31 16.89 8.60
C VAL A 206 -31.55 18.36 8.44
N GLY A 207 -32.80 18.71 8.16
CA GLY A 207 -33.23 20.11 8.00
C GLY A 207 -34.44 20.47 8.87
N LEU A 208 -34.52 21.74 9.21
CA LEU A 208 -35.70 22.36 9.79
C LEU A 208 -36.23 23.41 8.82
N LEU A 209 -37.50 23.35 8.57
CA LEU A 209 -38.26 24.30 7.76
C LEU A 209 -39.21 25.08 8.66
N TYR A 210 -39.26 26.37 8.48
CA TYR A 210 -40.19 27.27 9.15
C TYR A 210 -41.03 28.02 8.12
N ILE A 211 -42.29 28.12 8.38
CA ILE A 211 -43.17 29.08 7.69
C ILE A 211 -43.06 30.40 8.45
N ASP A 212 -42.34 31.38 7.86
CA ASP A 212 -41.94 32.60 8.57
C ASP A 212 -43.15 33.47 8.96
N ASN A 213 -44.17 33.53 8.11
CA ASN A 213 -45.34 34.34 8.27
C ASN A 213 -46.63 33.50 8.42
N TYR A 214 -46.55 32.41 9.23
CA TYR A 214 -47.65 31.43 9.31
C TYR A 214 -48.94 32.02 9.83
N GLU A 215 -48.93 32.78 10.94
CA GLU A 215 -50.12 33.33 11.55
C GLU A 215 -50.73 34.45 10.66
N GLU A 216 -49.91 35.34 10.10
CA GLU A 216 -50.36 36.41 9.21
C GLU A 216 -50.99 35.86 7.92
N ALA A 217 -50.38 34.77 7.37
CA ALA A 217 -50.95 34.12 6.20
C ALA A 217 -52.31 33.47 6.48
N LEU A 218 -52.51 32.90 7.67
CA LEU A 218 -53.77 32.33 8.11
C LEU A 218 -54.85 33.40 8.43
N GLU A 219 -54.46 34.52 9.03
CA GLU A 219 -55.37 35.63 9.33
C GLU A 219 -55.87 36.30 8.05
N SER A 220 -55.10 36.33 6.99
CA SER A 220 -55.51 36.88 5.67
C SER A 220 -56.54 36.03 4.92
N VAL A 221 -56.89 34.85 5.45
CA VAL A 221 -57.83 33.92 4.81
C VAL A 221 -59.07 33.71 5.67
N GLU A 222 -60.22 33.54 5.04
CA GLU A 222 -61.46 33.16 5.72
C GLU A 222 -61.27 31.87 6.56
N GLU A 223 -61.89 31.84 7.75
CA GLU A 223 -61.69 30.75 8.73
C GLU A 223 -61.88 29.36 8.15
N VAL A 224 -62.86 29.16 7.29
CA VAL A 224 -63.18 27.90 6.61
C VAL A 224 -62.03 27.43 5.69
N ARG A 225 -61.24 28.37 5.16
CA ARG A 225 -60.13 28.06 4.22
C ARG A 225 -58.78 27.90 4.90
N ARG A 226 -58.63 28.24 6.18
CA ARG A 226 -57.34 28.12 6.92
C ARG A 226 -56.77 26.70 6.91
N SER A 227 -57.66 25.72 7.17
CA SER A 227 -57.24 24.30 7.13
C SER A 227 -56.82 23.87 5.71
N LEU A 228 -57.47 24.43 4.66
CA LEU A 228 -57.08 24.14 3.28
C LEU A 228 -55.71 24.72 2.94
N LEU A 229 -55.39 25.96 3.37
CA LEU A 229 -54.11 26.59 3.16
C LEU A 229 -52.98 25.72 3.76
N THR A 230 -53.15 25.32 5.02
CA THR A 230 -52.19 24.44 5.72
C THR A 230 -51.98 23.12 4.97
N ALA A 231 -53.09 22.47 4.56
CA ALA A 231 -53.00 21.19 3.84
C ALA A 231 -52.32 21.33 2.46
N LEU A 232 -52.51 22.44 1.76
CA LEU A 232 -51.84 22.70 0.46
C LEU A 232 -50.35 22.93 0.65
N ILE A 233 -49.93 23.66 1.69
CA ILE A 233 -48.52 23.86 2.03
C ILE A 233 -47.88 22.50 2.36
N GLU A 234 -48.46 21.72 3.26
CA GLU A 234 -47.97 20.38 3.63
C GLU A 234 -47.87 19.45 2.41
N ARG A 235 -48.88 19.41 1.56
CA ARG A 235 -48.88 18.64 0.33
C ARG A 235 -47.75 19.07 -0.60
N LYS A 236 -47.48 20.36 -0.72
CA LYS A 236 -46.44 20.91 -1.58
C LYS A 236 -45.06 20.55 -1.07
N LEU A 237 -44.82 20.71 0.25
CA LEU A 237 -43.56 20.29 0.90
C LEU A 237 -43.32 18.79 0.72
N ASN A 238 -44.31 17.95 1.02
CA ASN A 238 -44.21 16.51 0.87
C ASN A 238 -43.91 16.11 -0.58
N LYS A 239 -44.62 16.69 -1.56
CA LYS A 239 -44.38 16.41 -2.98
C LYS A 239 -42.98 16.83 -3.43
N TYR A 240 -42.50 17.98 -2.98
CA TYR A 240 -41.18 18.49 -3.32
C TYR A 240 -40.06 17.57 -2.80
N PHE A 241 -40.07 17.28 -1.49
CA PHE A 241 -39.02 16.44 -0.90
C PHE A 241 -39.14 14.98 -1.34
N ALA A 242 -40.30 14.47 -1.66
CA ALA A 242 -40.46 13.14 -2.25
C ALA A 242 -39.73 13.01 -3.60
N ALA A 243 -39.61 14.07 -4.40
CA ALA A 243 -38.82 14.08 -5.63
C ALA A 243 -37.27 13.96 -5.38
N TYR A 244 -36.87 14.19 -4.15
CA TYR A 244 -35.48 14.08 -3.69
C TYR A 244 -35.25 12.90 -2.72
N ASP A 245 -36.16 11.92 -2.72
CA ASP A 245 -36.16 10.78 -1.78
C ASP A 245 -36.11 11.22 -0.30
N GLY A 246 -36.70 12.38 -0.02
CA GLY A 246 -36.73 13.00 1.30
C GLY A 246 -37.99 12.68 2.06
N ILE A 247 -37.90 12.74 3.39
CA ILE A 247 -39.02 12.57 4.31
C ILE A 247 -39.27 13.92 4.98
N VAL A 248 -40.53 14.36 4.99
CA VAL A 248 -40.96 15.54 5.72
C VAL A 248 -41.90 15.13 6.83
N LYS A 249 -41.67 15.64 8.03
CA LYS A 249 -42.56 15.44 9.17
C LYS A 249 -42.89 16.77 9.81
N LYS A 250 -44.21 17.07 9.94
CA LYS A 250 -44.68 18.22 10.71
C LYS A 250 -44.37 18.02 12.18
N MET A 251 -43.76 19.01 12.81
CA MET A 251 -43.44 19.03 14.24
C MET A 251 -44.41 19.94 15.00
N GLU A 252 -44.60 21.15 14.52
CA GLU A 252 -45.49 22.17 15.06
C GLU A 252 -46.34 22.74 13.94
N LYS A 253 -47.17 23.74 14.23
CA LYS A 253 -48.06 24.34 13.25
C LYS A 253 -47.31 24.89 12.03
N ASP A 254 -46.17 25.54 12.30
CA ASP A 254 -45.34 26.29 11.35
C ASP A 254 -43.98 25.63 11.09
N LYS A 255 -43.68 24.48 11.75
CA LYS A 255 -42.36 23.84 11.73
C LYS A 255 -42.41 22.45 11.16
N PHE A 256 -41.47 22.15 10.27
CA PHE A 256 -41.31 20.85 9.66
C PHE A 256 -39.86 20.35 9.80
N PHE A 257 -39.74 19.08 10.05
CA PHE A 257 -38.51 18.37 10.06
C PHE A 257 -38.32 17.63 8.74
N VAL A 258 -37.12 17.74 8.16
CA VAL A 258 -36.79 17.14 6.88
C VAL A 258 -35.56 16.26 7.00
N ILE A 259 -35.64 15.08 6.42
CA ILE A 259 -34.49 14.17 6.29
C ILE A 259 -34.30 13.90 4.80
N ILE A 260 -33.07 14.13 4.31
CA ILE A 260 -32.70 13.86 2.92
C ILE A 260 -31.30 13.24 2.88
N ARG A 261 -30.95 12.60 1.75
CA ARG A 261 -29.58 12.15 1.53
C ARG A 261 -28.68 13.32 1.11
N LYS A 262 -27.40 13.25 1.42
CA LYS A 262 -26.40 14.26 1.07
C LYS A 262 -26.34 14.52 -0.44
N GLN A 263 -26.47 13.46 -1.27
CA GLN A 263 -26.58 13.61 -2.73
C GLN A 263 -27.81 14.45 -3.14
N SER A 264 -28.94 14.29 -2.46
CA SER A 264 -30.15 15.08 -2.72
C SER A 264 -29.96 16.54 -2.30
N LEU A 265 -29.23 16.76 -1.19
CA LEU A 265 -28.87 18.13 -0.78
C LEU A 265 -27.99 18.83 -1.84
N LYS A 266 -27.04 18.13 -2.49
CA LYS A 266 -26.24 18.68 -3.60
C LYS A 266 -27.15 19.14 -4.74
N ARG A 267 -28.12 18.31 -5.15
CA ARG A 267 -29.12 18.65 -6.18
C ARG A 267 -30.01 19.83 -5.78
N LEU A 268 -30.42 19.90 -4.51
CA LEU A 268 -31.18 21.04 -3.98
C LEU A 268 -30.39 22.35 -4.05
N LYS A 269 -29.08 22.31 -3.74
CA LYS A 269 -28.19 23.48 -3.85
C LYS A 269 -28.02 23.92 -5.31
N GLU A 270 -27.86 23.00 -6.26
CA GLU A 270 -27.81 23.30 -7.70
C GLU A 270 -29.06 23.96 -8.18
N ASN A 271 -30.25 23.53 -7.72
CA ASN A 271 -31.55 24.10 -8.01
C ASN A 271 -31.87 25.34 -7.15
N ARG A 272 -30.90 25.85 -6.37
CA ARG A 272 -31.02 27.06 -5.55
C ARG A 272 -32.23 27.04 -4.60
N PHE A 273 -32.60 25.84 -4.12
CA PHE A 273 -33.77 25.69 -3.22
C PHE A 273 -35.05 26.34 -3.76
N ASP A 274 -35.38 26.05 -5.01
CA ASP A 274 -36.56 26.58 -5.73
C ASP A 274 -37.89 26.35 -5.00
N LEU A 275 -37.95 25.44 -4.02
CA LEU A 275 -39.07 25.28 -3.10
C LEU A 275 -39.48 26.59 -2.44
N LEU A 276 -38.54 27.45 -2.08
CA LEU A 276 -38.81 28.70 -1.38
C LEU A 276 -39.64 29.63 -2.25
N GLU A 277 -39.41 29.66 -3.56
CA GLU A 277 -40.20 30.39 -4.51
C GLU A 277 -41.52 29.66 -4.87
N ASP A 278 -41.44 28.32 -4.94
CA ASP A 278 -42.62 27.52 -5.29
C ASP A 278 -43.73 27.60 -4.24
N VAL A 279 -43.39 27.66 -2.94
CA VAL A 279 -44.38 27.81 -1.87
C VAL A 279 -45.06 29.16 -1.90
N LYS A 280 -44.41 30.24 -2.32
CA LYS A 280 -45.03 31.57 -2.51
C LYS A 280 -46.21 31.56 -3.50
N THR A 281 -46.25 30.58 -4.41
CA THR A 281 -47.32 30.44 -5.40
C THR A 281 -48.59 29.83 -4.83
N VAL A 282 -48.61 29.39 -3.56
CA VAL A 282 -49.78 28.86 -2.91
C VAL A 282 -50.77 30.02 -2.64
N ASN A 283 -51.83 30.08 -3.40
CA ASN A 283 -52.86 31.12 -3.25
C ASN A 283 -54.27 30.49 -3.27
N ILE A 284 -55.06 30.78 -2.24
CA ILE A 284 -56.46 30.38 -2.10
C ILE A 284 -57.31 31.57 -1.73
N GLY A 285 -56.89 32.79 -2.07
CA GLY A 285 -57.48 34.03 -1.67
C GLY A 285 -56.83 34.66 -0.45
N ASN A 286 -55.58 34.27 -0.14
CA ASN A 286 -54.74 34.90 0.87
C ASN A 286 -54.13 36.19 0.31
N ASP A 287 -54.20 37.26 1.11
CA ASP A 287 -53.65 38.59 0.75
C ASP A 287 -52.07 38.55 0.83
N MET A 288 -51.50 37.66 1.64
CA MET A 288 -50.06 37.53 1.84
C MET A 288 -49.53 36.20 1.31
N SER A 289 -48.41 36.25 0.57
CA SER A 289 -47.72 35.04 0.13
C SER A 289 -47.07 34.33 1.30
N VAL A 290 -47.12 33.00 1.30
CA VAL A 290 -46.42 32.20 2.31
C VAL A 290 -44.90 32.20 2.06
N THR A 291 -44.09 32.47 3.08
CA THR A 291 -42.65 32.46 3.02
C THR A 291 -42.08 31.36 3.91
N LEU A 292 -40.95 30.77 3.47
CA LEU A 292 -40.26 29.71 4.16
C LEU A 292 -38.82 30.08 4.44
N SER A 293 -38.35 29.68 5.61
CA SER A 293 -36.92 29.59 5.94
C SER A 293 -36.50 28.15 6.19
N MET A 294 -35.31 27.77 5.74
CA MET A 294 -34.81 26.43 5.87
C MET A 294 -33.33 26.40 6.36
N GLY A 295 -33.06 25.64 7.39
CA GLY A 295 -31.75 25.34 7.85
C GLY A 295 -31.42 23.84 7.68
N ILE A 296 -30.31 23.46 7.05
CA ILE A 296 -29.91 22.07 6.84
C ILE A 296 -28.49 21.84 7.39
N GLY A 297 -28.37 20.85 8.26
CA GLY A 297 -27.10 20.29 8.70
C GLY A 297 -26.68 19.13 7.80
N SER A 298 -25.47 19.17 7.25
CA SER A 298 -24.94 18.15 6.34
C SER A 298 -23.80 17.33 6.91
N ASP A 299 -23.17 17.79 7.97
CA ASP A 299 -22.03 17.11 8.57
C ASP A 299 -22.42 16.56 9.94
N GLY A 300 -22.43 15.24 10.04
CA GLY A 300 -22.50 14.58 11.33
C GLY A 300 -21.25 14.97 12.15
N LEU A 301 -21.41 15.04 13.46
CA LEU A 301 -20.32 15.25 14.39
C LEU A 301 -19.15 14.32 14.01
N SER A 302 -18.09 14.90 13.48
CA SER A 302 -16.78 14.22 13.43
C SER A 302 -16.28 14.17 14.87
N TYR A 303 -16.27 12.97 15.45
CA TYR A 303 -15.59 12.70 16.70
C TYR A 303 -14.09 12.65 16.46
#